data_9817c3fe6321fcce6fe6a2c9ed3761ac
#
_entry.id   9817c3fe6321fcce6fe6a2c9ed3761ac
#
_cell.length_a   1.000
_cell.length_b   1.000
_cell.length_c   1.000
_cell.angle_alpha   90.00
_cell.angle_beta   90.00
_cell.angle_gamma   90.00
#
_symmetry.space_group_name_H-M   'P 1'
#
loop_
_entity.id
_entity.type
_entity.pdbx_description
1 polymer ?
#
loop_
_entity_poly.entity_id
_entity_poly.type
_entity_poly.pdbx_seq_one_letter_code
_entity_poly.pdbx_strand_id
1 'polypeptide(L)'
;ASLVFGFGRFALHERRETNCMELTEPQIQRYSRQILLGEVGGKGQMKLRQAKVLLIGAGGLGSPAGLYLAAAGVGTIGLVDGDVVDLSNLQRQILHSTATVGMPKVESGKKTLTAINPEITVNTYHQLVDTDNILPLLKDYDVVLDGSDNFSTRFLVNDACFFAKKTLISASMFRFEGQLTTIKP
;
A
#
# COMPACT_ATOMS: atom_id res chain seq x y z
N ALA A 1 28.88 15.57 -56.38
CA ALA A 1 29.45 15.53 -55.03
C ALA A 1 28.46 14.84 -54.11
N SER A 2 28.64 13.53 -53.89
CA SER A 2 27.80 12.74 -52.99
C SER A 2 28.57 12.53 -51.67
N LEU A 3 28.03 13.00 -50.59
CA LEU A 3 28.53 12.73 -49.24
C LEU A 3 27.87 11.43 -48.73
N VAL A 4 28.70 10.39 -48.58
CA VAL A 4 28.33 9.13 -47.93
C VAL A 4 28.68 9.26 -46.46
N PHE A 5 27.66 9.27 -45.61
CA PHE A 5 27.84 9.15 -44.14
C PHE A 5 27.99 7.67 -43.77
N GLY A 6 29.21 7.30 -43.37
CA GLY A 6 29.49 5.99 -42.81
C GLY A 6 28.91 5.85 -41.40
N PHE A 7 27.97 4.91 -41.22
CA PHE A 7 27.51 4.49 -39.88
C PHE A 7 28.57 3.57 -39.26
N GLY A 8 29.31 4.10 -38.30
CA GLY A 8 30.19 3.33 -37.44
C GLY A 8 29.42 2.29 -36.65
N ARG A 9 29.85 1.03 -36.72
CA ARG A 9 29.40 -0.08 -35.87
C ARG A 9 29.75 0.26 -34.43
N PHE A 10 28.74 0.61 -33.64
CA PHE A 10 28.87 0.59 -32.19
C PHE A 10 28.86 -0.87 -31.74
N ALA A 11 29.95 -1.27 -31.11
CA ALA A 11 30.11 -2.57 -30.46
C ALA A 11 29.02 -2.77 -29.43
N LEU A 12 28.29 -3.88 -29.54
CA LEU A 12 27.42 -4.41 -28.53
C LEU A 12 28.25 -4.75 -27.30
N HIS A 13 28.27 -3.85 -26.34
CA HIS A 13 28.80 -4.16 -25.01
C HIS A 13 27.86 -5.16 -24.37
N GLU A 14 28.40 -6.28 -23.95
CA GLU A 14 27.74 -7.35 -23.19
C GLU A 14 26.89 -6.74 -22.10
N ARG A 15 25.57 -6.91 -22.20
CA ARG A 15 24.65 -6.66 -21.08
C ARG A 15 25.00 -7.67 -19.98
N ARG A 16 25.69 -7.22 -18.95
CA ARG A 16 25.63 -7.88 -17.67
C ARG A 16 24.15 -7.93 -17.29
N GLU A 17 23.59 -9.11 -17.18
CA GLU A 17 22.29 -9.37 -16.62
C GLU A 17 22.29 -8.95 -15.13
N THR A 18 22.22 -7.65 -14.87
CA THR A 18 21.67 -7.15 -13.63
C THR A 18 20.17 -7.31 -13.80
N ASN A 19 19.58 -8.16 -13.00
CA ASN A 19 18.14 -8.36 -12.86
C ASN A 19 17.49 -7.07 -12.34
N CYS A 20 17.57 -6.01 -13.14
CA CYS A 20 16.94 -4.73 -12.89
C CYS A 20 15.49 -4.91 -13.36
N MET A 21 14.57 -5.14 -12.43
CA MET A 21 13.15 -5.09 -12.75
C MET A 21 12.86 -3.70 -13.33
N GLU A 22 12.69 -3.63 -14.64
CA GLU A 22 12.31 -2.40 -15.35
C GLU A 22 10.79 -2.25 -15.30
N LEU A 23 10.31 -1.02 -15.25
CA LEU A 23 8.88 -0.73 -15.39
C LEU A 23 8.47 -1.05 -16.84
N THR A 24 7.33 -1.73 -16.99
CA THR A 24 6.72 -1.94 -18.30
C THR A 24 6.11 -0.64 -18.84
N GLU A 25 5.88 -0.55 -20.14
CA GLU A 25 5.26 0.63 -20.76
C GLU A 25 3.90 1.02 -20.12
N PRO A 26 2.98 0.08 -19.84
CA PRO A 26 1.74 0.40 -19.13
C PRO A 26 1.99 0.96 -17.71
N GLN A 27 3.03 0.49 -17.01
CA GLN A 27 3.39 0.99 -15.69
C GLN A 27 4.00 2.38 -15.76
N ILE A 28 4.84 2.65 -16.76
CA ILE A 28 5.37 3.98 -17.00
C ILE A 28 4.22 4.95 -17.26
N GLN A 29 3.26 4.57 -18.08
CA GLN A 29 2.07 5.38 -18.33
C GLN A 29 1.25 5.62 -17.06
N ARG A 30 0.95 4.57 -16.29
CA ARG A 30 0.17 4.63 -15.04
C ARG A 30 0.81 5.55 -14.01
N TYR A 31 2.12 5.43 -13.82
CA TYR A 31 2.85 6.15 -12.76
C TYR A 31 3.63 7.36 -13.27
N SER A 32 3.39 7.80 -14.50
CA SER A 32 4.14 8.87 -15.17
C SER A 32 4.25 10.15 -14.32
N ARG A 33 3.17 10.55 -13.64
CA ARG A 33 3.16 11.76 -12.81
C ARG A 33 4.06 11.65 -11.58
N GLN A 34 4.22 10.45 -11.03
CA GLN A 34 5.12 10.17 -9.91
C GLN A 34 6.58 10.05 -10.40
N ILE A 35 6.78 9.40 -11.54
CA ILE A 35 8.10 9.22 -12.14
C ILE A 35 8.75 10.56 -12.54
N LEU A 36 7.96 11.56 -12.94
CA LEU A 36 8.43 12.91 -13.27
C LEU A 36 8.89 13.72 -12.05
N LEU A 37 8.50 13.35 -10.83
CA LEU A 37 8.97 13.99 -9.61
C LEU A 37 10.40 13.51 -9.32
N GLY A 38 11.36 14.44 -9.24
CA GLY A 38 12.77 14.13 -9.03
C GLY A 38 13.04 13.30 -7.76
N GLU A 39 12.24 13.53 -6.71
CA GLU A 39 12.30 12.83 -5.43
C GLU A 39 11.84 11.37 -5.50
N VAL A 40 10.98 11.04 -6.44
CA VAL A 40 10.46 9.68 -6.68
C VAL A 40 11.22 9.01 -7.81
N GLY A 41 11.09 9.53 -9.02
CA GLY A 41 11.71 8.99 -10.22
C GLY A 41 11.31 7.53 -10.49
N GLY A 42 11.91 6.92 -11.48
CA GLY A 42 11.69 5.49 -11.77
C GLY A 42 12.18 4.58 -10.65
N LYS A 43 13.27 4.94 -9.96
CA LYS A 43 13.81 4.17 -8.83
C LYS A 43 12.87 4.18 -7.62
N GLY A 44 12.26 5.33 -7.32
CA GLY A 44 11.28 5.43 -6.24
C GLY A 44 10.02 4.64 -6.55
N GLN A 45 9.53 4.69 -7.78
CA GLN A 45 8.38 3.89 -8.22
C GLN A 45 8.66 2.38 -8.12
N MET A 46 9.87 1.94 -8.44
CA MET A 46 10.27 0.54 -8.24
C MET A 46 10.27 0.14 -6.76
N LYS A 47 10.71 1.03 -5.86
CA LYS A 47 10.63 0.78 -4.41
C LYS A 47 9.18 0.66 -3.94
N LEU A 48 8.28 1.52 -4.42
CA LEU A 48 6.84 1.42 -4.10
C LEU A 48 6.27 0.07 -4.55
N ARG A 49 6.59 -0.38 -5.76
CA ARG A 49 6.13 -1.68 -6.27
C ARG A 49 6.64 -2.89 -5.49
N GLN A 50 7.79 -2.76 -4.85
CA GLN A 50 8.36 -3.81 -4.00
C GLN A 50 7.87 -3.74 -2.56
N ALA A 51 7.38 -2.58 -2.14
CA ALA A 51 6.96 -2.35 -0.77
C ALA A 51 5.71 -3.16 -0.39
N LYS A 52 5.68 -3.59 0.86
CA LYS A 52 4.57 -4.34 1.48
C LYS A 52 4.05 -3.56 2.68
N VAL A 53 2.82 -3.12 2.63
CA VAL A 53 2.18 -2.32 3.68
C VAL A 53 1.03 -3.10 4.31
N LEU A 54 1.05 -3.24 5.63
CA LEU A 54 -0.07 -3.79 6.39
C LEU A 54 -0.95 -2.65 6.87
N LEU A 55 -2.21 -2.67 6.49
CA LEU A 55 -3.23 -1.72 6.91
C LEU A 55 -4.14 -2.39 7.93
N ILE A 56 -4.09 -1.93 9.17
CA ILE A 56 -4.93 -2.39 10.28
C ILE A 56 -6.11 -1.44 10.40
N GLY A 57 -7.30 -1.96 10.16
CA GLY A 57 -8.55 -1.21 10.06
C GLY A 57 -8.83 -0.74 8.64
N ALA A 58 -9.91 -1.25 8.04
CA ALA A 58 -10.46 -0.84 6.74
C ALA A 58 -11.63 0.16 6.90
N GLY A 59 -11.59 0.95 7.97
CA GLY A 59 -12.58 1.93 8.35
C GLY A 59 -12.36 3.32 7.73
N GLY A 60 -12.74 4.37 8.46
CA GLY A 60 -12.70 5.76 7.99
C GLY A 60 -11.30 6.28 7.65
N LEU A 61 -10.27 5.90 8.43
CA LEU A 61 -8.87 6.27 8.19
C LEU A 61 -8.18 5.31 7.22
N GLY A 62 -8.48 4.00 7.34
CA GLY A 62 -7.93 2.99 6.43
C GLY A 62 -8.43 3.12 5.00
N SER A 63 -9.67 3.59 4.79
CA SER A 63 -10.25 3.77 3.45
C SER A 63 -9.43 4.67 2.54
N PRO A 64 -9.19 5.96 2.87
CA PRO A 64 -8.38 6.82 2.01
C PRO A 64 -6.94 6.34 1.91
N ALA A 65 -6.36 5.83 3.01
CA ALA A 65 -5.00 5.31 2.98
C ALA A 65 -4.85 4.15 1.98
N GLY A 66 -5.73 3.16 2.03
CA GLY A 66 -5.72 2.03 1.10
C GLY A 66 -5.87 2.46 -0.35
N LEU A 67 -6.82 3.37 -0.64
CA LEU A 67 -7.05 3.90 -1.98
C LEU A 67 -5.81 4.57 -2.57
N TYR A 68 -5.16 5.46 -1.81
CA TYR A 68 -3.96 6.16 -2.28
C TYR A 68 -2.74 5.25 -2.36
N LEU A 69 -2.55 4.30 -1.45
CA LEU A 69 -1.48 3.31 -1.54
C LEU A 69 -1.62 2.44 -2.80
N ALA A 70 -2.84 1.98 -3.11
CA ALA A 70 -3.13 1.22 -4.31
C ALA A 70 -2.90 2.04 -5.58
N ALA A 71 -3.40 3.29 -5.62
CA ALA A 71 -3.20 4.19 -6.75
C ALA A 71 -1.73 4.53 -6.97
N ALA A 72 -0.95 4.73 -5.89
CA ALA A 72 0.48 4.98 -5.94
C ALA A 72 1.31 3.76 -6.39
N GLY A 73 0.71 2.56 -6.42
CA GLY A 73 1.38 1.36 -6.87
C GLY A 73 2.24 0.68 -5.81
N VAL A 74 1.83 0.75 -4.53
CA VAL A 74 2.40 -0.12 -3.48
C VAL A 74 2.12 -1.57 -3.84
N GLY A 75 3.17 -2.38 -3.99
CA GLY A 75 3.07 -3.70 -4.61
C GLY A 75 2.23 -4.70 -3.83
N THR A 76 2.27 -4.65 -2.49
CA THR A 76 1.46 -5.52 -1.64
C THR A 76 0.79 -4.72 -0.53
N ILE A 77 -0.51 -4.86 -0.41
CA ILE A 77 -1.31 -4.28 0.68
C ILE A 77 -1.98 -5.43 1.44
N GLY A 78 -1.69 -5.54 2.74
CA GLY A 78 -2.45 -6.38 3.65
C GLY A 78 -3.59 -5.58 4.27
N LEU A 79 -4.80 -6.10 4.24
CA LEU A 79 -5.96 -5.51 4.91
C LEU A 79 -6.37 -6.40 6.08
N VAL A 80 -6.39 -5.83 7.29
CA VAL A 80 -6.84 -6.52 8.51
C VAL A 80 -8.05 -5.78 9.06
N ASP A 81 -9.19 -6.43 9.15
CA ASP A 81 -10.41 -5.89 9.75
C ASP A 81 -11.37 -7.05 10.04
N GLY A 82 -11.95 -7.10 11.23
CA GLY A 82 -12.88 -8.16 11.66
C GLY A 82 -14.35 -7.89 11.32
N ASP A 83 -14.68 -6.68 10.83
CA ASP A 83 -16.06 -6.25 10.63
C ASP A 83 -16.60 -6.57 9.24
N VAL A 84 -17.91 -6.42 9.12
CA VAL A 84 -18.65 -6.35 7.84
C VAL A 84 -19.00 -4.91 7.51
N VAL A 85 -19.25 -4.66 6.24
CA VAL A 85 -19.70 -3.34 5.75
C VAL A 85 -21.12 -3.09 6.23
N ASP A 86 -21.32 -1.97 6.92
CA ASP A 86 -22.63 -1.49 7.34
C ASP A 86 -23.00 -0.20 6.60
N LEU A 87 -24.29 -0.01 6.34
CA LEU A 87 -24.80 1.18 5.63
C LEU A 87 -24.41 2.48 6.36
N SER A 88 -24.40 2.49 7.69
CA SER A 88 -24.00 3.63 8.52
C SER A 88 -22.53 3.98 8.42
N ASN A 89 -21.70 3.12 7.84
CA ASN A 89 -20.28 3.35 7.65
C ASN A 89 -19.96 4.16 6.37
N LEU A 90 -20.81 4.09 5.35
CA LEU A 90 -20.52 4.53 3.97
C LEU A 90 -20.27 6.02 3.83
N GLN A 91 -20.77 6.85 4.77
CA GLN A 91 -20.56 8.30 4.74
C GLN A 91 -19.09 8.71 4.99
N ARG A 92 -18.22 7.80 5.51
CA ARG A 92 -16.79 8.05 5.75
C ARG A 92 -15.87 6.93 5.32
N GLN A 93 -16.36 5.70 5.17
CA GLN A 93 -15.57 4.52 4.77
C GLN A 93 -15.66 4.33 3.25
N ILE A 94 -15.04 5.26 2.51
CA ILE A 94 -15.13 5.38 1.05
C ILE A 94 -14.50 4.23 0.26
N LEU A 95 -13.85 3.29 0.94
CA LEU A 95 -13.34 2.04 0.38
C LEU A 95 -14.49 1.08 0.02
N HIS A 96 -15.66 1.26 0.66
CA HIS A 96 -16.83 0.40 0.52
C HIS A 96 -17.95 1.12 -0.24
N SER A 97 -18.94 0.35 -0.65
CA SER A 97 -20.11 0.88 -1.39
C SER A 97 -21.39 0.18 -0.96
N THR A 98 -22.53 0.74 -1.31
CA THR A 98 -23.85 0.15 -1.04
C THR A 98 -23.96 -1.29 -1.57
N ALA A 99 -23.32 -1.59 -2.70
CA ALA A 99 -23.31 -2.93 -3.29
C ALA A 99 -22.52 -3.97 -2.46
N THR A 100 -21.74 -3.53 -1.47
CA THR A 100 -20.92 -4.41 -0.59
C THR A 100 -21.42 -4.47 0.84
N VAL A 101 -22.59 -3.88 1.16
CA VAL A 101 -23.19 -3.97 2.49
C VAL A 101 -23.39 -5.45 2.87
N GLY A 102 -22.97 -5.81 4.10
CA GLY A 102 -22.96 -7.18 4.61
C GLY A 102 -21.74 -8.03 4.23
N MET A 103 -20.89 -7.56 3.31
CA MET A 103 -19.63 -8.23 2.97
C MET A 103 -18.55 -7.93 4.02
N PRO A 104 -17.62 -8.85 4.32
CA PRO A 104 -16.44 -8.53 5.12
C PRO A 104 -15.71 -7.29 4.56
N LYS A 105 -15.34 -6.34 5.43
CA LYS A 105 -14.68 -5.09 5.00
C LYS A 105 -13.41 -5.35 4.19
N VAL A 106 -12.63 -6.36 4.57
CA VAL A 106 -11.40 -6.73 3.88
C VAL A 106 -11.67 -7.21 2.44
N GLU A 107 -12.74 -7.95 2.20
CA GLU A 107 -13.12 -8.43 0.87
C GLU A 107 -13.68 -7.29 0.00
N SER A 108 -14.53 -6.44 0.59
CA SER A 108 -15.00 -5.22 -0.06
C SER A 108 -13.83 -4.31 -0.45
N GLY A 109 -12.88 -4.11 0.47
CA GLY A 109 -11.67 -3.33 0.25
C GLY A 109 -10.81 -3.91 -0.86
N LYS A 110 -10.54 -5.21 -0.85
CA LYS A 110 -9.80 -5.91 -1.92
C LYS A 110 -10.42 -5.65 -3.27
N LYS A 111 -11.75 -5.82 -3.40
CA LYS A 111 -12.47 -5.57 -4.65
C LYS A 111 -12.24 -4.15 -5.17
N THR A 112 -12.31 -3.15 -4.31
CA THR A 112 -12.12 -1.75 -4.67
C THR A 112 -10.67 -1.45 -5.05
N LEU A 113 -9.70 -1.90 -4.24
CA LEU A 113 -8.27 -1.64 -4.48
C LEU A 113 -7.77 -2.28 -5.77
N THR A 114 -8.18 -3.51 -6.04
CA THR A 114 -7.80 -4.20 -7.29
C THR A 114 -8.49 -3.60 -8.52
N ALA A 115 -9.67 -2.99 -8.38
CA ALA A 115 -10.30 -2.25 -9.47
C ALA A 115 -9.55 -0.95 -9.79
N ILE A 116 -8.95 -0.28 -8.77
CA ILE A 116 -8.10 0.90 -8.97
C ILE A 116 -6.78 0.51 -9.61
N ASN A 117 -6.15 -0.54 -9.11
CA ASN A 117 -4.86 -0.99 -9.60
C ASN A 117 -4.78 -2.52 -9.63
N PRO A 118 -5.00 -3.15 -10.79
CA PRO A 118 -4.97 -4.61 -10.91
C PRO A 118 -3.57 -5.22 -10.80
N GLU A 119 -2.51 -4.40 -10.79
CA GLU A 119 -1.12 -4.87 -10.70
C GLU A 119 -0.63 -5.10 -9.27
N ILE A 120 -1.39 -4.67 -8.27
CA ILE A 120 -1.04 -4.86 -6.86
C ILE A 120 -1.60 -6.16 -6.31
N THR A 121 -0.94 -6.69 -5.28
CA THR A 121 -1.44 -7.82 -4.51
C THR A 121 -2.17 -7.32 -3.27
N VAL A 122 -3.41 -7.76 -3.05
CA VAL A 122 -4.17 -7.45 -1.84
C VAL A 122 -4.44 -8.72 -1.06
N ASN A 123 -3.80 -8.85 0.11
CA ASN A 123 -4.03 -9.93 1.05
C ASN A 123 -5.11 -9.50 2.05
N THR A 124 -6.05 -10.38 2.35
CA THR A 124 -7.17 -10.09 3.25
C THR A 124 -7.10 -10.95 4.50
N TYR A 125 -7.27 -10.34 5.66
CA TYR A 125 -7.30 -10.99 6.96
C TYR A 125 -8.59 -10.57 7.69
N HIS A 126 -9.64 -11.36 7.54
CA HIS A 126 -10.93 -11.11 8.21
C HIS A 126 -10.85 -11.56 9.67
N GLN A 127 -10.19 -10.76 10.49
CA GLN A 127 -9.99 -11.02 11.91
C GLN A 127 -9.68 -9.72 12.66
N LEU A 128 -9.88 -9.73 13.95
CA LEU A 128 -9.33 -8.70 14.85
C LEU A 128 -7.88 -9.04 15.15
N VAL A 129 -7.04 -8.02 15.38
CA VAL A 129 -5.68 -8.23 15.86
C VAL A 129 -5.69 -8.49 17.37
N ASP A 130 -4.90 -9.48 17.79
CA ASP A 130 -4.68 -9.87 19.16
C ASP A 130 -3.20 -10.26 19.39
N THR A 131 -2.87 -10.66 20.62
CA THR A 131 -1.52 -11.04 21.02
C THR A 131 -0.97 -12.25 20.28
N ASP A 132 -1.83 -13.13 19.80
CA ASP A 132 -1.45 -14.38 19.19
C ASP A 132 -1.17 -14.22 17.69
N ASN A 133 -1.91 -13.31 17.02
CA ASN A 133 -1.86 -13.14 15.57
C ASN A 133 -1.04 -11.95 15.08
N ILE A 134 -0.82 -10.91 15.92
CA ILE A 134 -0.19 -9.66 15.44
C ILE A 134 1.25 -9.87 14.95
N LEU A 135 2.10 -10.54 15.72
CA LEU A 135 3.51 -10.76 15.34
C LEU A 135 3.66 -11.60 14.05
N PRO A 136 2.93 -12.72 13.88
CA PRO A 136 2.88 -13.42 12.60
C PRO A 136 2.46 -12.52 11.42
N LEU A 137 1.43 -11.69 11.60
CA LEU A 137 0.96 -10.76 10.55
C LEU A 137 2.03 -9.75 10.14
N LEU A 138 2.77 -9.17 11.11
CA LEU A 138 3.79 -8.15 10.83
C LEU A 138 4.98 -8.67 10.03
N LYS A 139 5.26 -9.98 10.08
CA LYS A 139 6.48 -10.57 9.56
C LYS A 139 6.71 -10.26 8.09
N ASP A 140 5.66 -10.33 7.29
CA ASP A 140 5.72 -10.25 5.83
C ASP A 140 5.59 -8.81 5.28
N TYR A 141 5.52 -7.79 6.16
CA TYR A 141 5.31 -6.40 5.78
C TYR A 141 6.46 -5.49 6.21
N ASP A 142 6.70 -4.44 5.43
CA ASP A 142 7.78 -3.48 5.68
C ASP A 142 7.31 -2.32 6.58
N VAL A 143 6.07 -1.89 6.39
CA VAL A 143 5.45 -0.76 7.08
C VAL A 143 4.06 -1.17 7.56
N VAL A 144 3.70 -0.73 8.75
CA VAL A 144 2.38 -0.92 9.34
C VAL A 144 1.67 0.41 9.43
N LEU A 145 0.43 0.46 8.97
CA LEU A 145 -0.44 1.62 9.08
C LEU A 145 -1.61 1.25 10.00
N ASP A 146 -1.71 1.94 11.13
CA ASP A 146 -2.78 1.76 12.10
C ASP A 146 -3.85 2.84 11.91
N GLY A 147 -5.01 2.40 11.43
CA GLY A 147 -6.24 3.18 11.29
C GLY A 147 -7.36 2.66 12.22
N SER A 148 -7.01 1.94 13.28
CA SER A 148 -7.97 1.43 14.24
C SER A 148 -8.61 2.56 15.09
N ASP A 149 -9.78 2.31 15.63
CA ASP A 149 -10.57 3.27 16.39
C ASP A 149 -10.62 3.00 17.90
N ASN A 150 -9.87 2.00 18.37
CA ASN A 150 -9.84 1.64 19.79
C ASN A 150 -8.41 1.61 20.36
N PHE A 151 -8.29 1.98 21.64
CA PHE A 151 -7.00 2.08 22.31
C PHE A 151 -6.28 0.75 22.48
N SER A 152 -7.00 -0.34 22.75
CA SER A 152 -6.38 -1.65 22.97
C SER A 152 -5.64 -2.12 21.72
N THR A 153 -6.25 -1.99 20.55
CA THR A 153 -5.59 -2.30 19.26
C THR A 153 -4.39 -1.40 19.02
N ARG A 154 -4.50 -0.10 19.29
CA ARG A 154 -3.39 0.86 19.08
C ARG A 154 -2.16 0.53 19.91
N PHE A 155 -2.35 0.27 21.22
CA PHE A 155 -1.24 -0.12 22.08
C PHE A 155 -0.63 -1.45 21.66
N LEU A 156 -1.45 -2.44 21.36
CA LEU A 156 -0.99 -3.74 20.87
C LEU A 156 -0.15 -3.61 19.60
N VAL A 157 -0.63 -2.85 18.62
CA VAL A 157 0.08 -2.63 17.34
C VAL A 157 1.37 -1.88 17.55
N ASN A 158 1.36 -0.85 18.42
CA ASN A 158 2.57 -0.10 18.77
C ASN A 158 3.65 -1.01 19.37
N ASP A 159 3.30 -1.79 20.38
CA ASP A 159 4.23 -2.67 21.06
C ASP A 159 4.75 -3.77 20.11
N ALA A 160 3.85 -4.36 19.33
CA ALA A 160 4.23 -5.37 18.34
C ALA A 160 5.18 -4.80 17.29
N CYS A 161 4.93 -3.60 16.77
CA CYS A 161 5.82 -2.93 15.81
C CYS A 161 7.19 -2.63 16.42
N PHE A 162 7.24 -2.19 17.68
CA PHE A 162 8.49 -1.95 18.40
C PHE A 162 9.31 -3.24 18.52
N PHE A 163 8.72 -4.33 19.00
CA PHE A 163 9.41 -5.61 19.12
C PHE A 163 9.81 -6.22 17.77
N ALA A 164 8.96 -6.10 16.75
CA ALA A 164 9.25 -6.57 15.40
C ALA A 164 10.15 -5.64 14.58
N LYS A 165 10.56 -4.48 15.12
CA LYS A 165 11.35 -3.43 14.45
C LYS A 165 10.71 -2.98 13.14
N LYS A 166 9.38 -2.80 13.14
CA LYS A 166 8.61 -2.33 11.99
C LYS A 166 8.26 -0.85 12.14
N THR A 167 8.40 -0.10 11.07
CA THR A 167 7.91 1.29 11.05
C THR A 167 6.40 1.30 11.18
N LEU A 168 5.89 2.04 12.16
CA LEU A 168 4.47 2.25 12.39
C LEU A 168 4.07 3.66 11.99
N ILE A 169 3.01 3.78 11.20
CA ILE A 169 2.30 5.02 10.93
C ILE A 169 0.95 4.91 11.63
N SER A 170 0.76 5.68 12.70
CA SER A 170 -0.48 5.67 13.49
C SER A 170 -1.29 6.92 13.20
N ALA A 171 -2.56 6.73 12.87
CA ALA A 171 -3.52 7.80 12.63
C ALA A 171 -4.68 7.71 13.59
N SER A 172 -5.15 8.83 14.08
CA SER A 172 -6.33 8.91 14.94
C SER A 172 -7.13 10.17 14.67
N MET A 173 -8.43 10.07 14.94
CA MET A 173 -9.32 11.21 14.88
C MET A 173 -10.24 11.18 16.10
N PHE A 174 -10.36 12.33 16.74
CA PHE A 174 -11.30 12.54 17.83
C PHE A 174 -12.01 13.88 17.62
N ARG A 175 -13.31 13.85 17.42
CA ARG A 175 -14.13 15.03 17.07
C ARG A 175 -13.58 15.73 15.81
N PHE A 176 -13.01 16.93 15.94
CA PHE A 176 -12.45 17.73 14.88
C PHE A 176 -10.91 17.81 14.92
N GLU A 177 -10.29 16.97 15.75
CA GLU A 177 -8.83 16.90 15.88
C GLU A 177 -8.32 15.60 15.28
N GLY A 178 -7.28 15.68 14.46
CA GLY A 178 -6.59 14.55 13.88
C GLY A 178 -5.16 14.47 14.35
N GLN A 179 -4.66 13.27 14.58
CA GLN A 179 -3.27 12.99 14.89
C GLN A 179 -2.70 12.01 13.88
N LEU A 180 -1.51 12.29 13.37
CA LEU A 180 -0.73 11.41 12.50
C LEU A 180 0.70 11.37 13.01
N THR A 181 1.21 10.18 13.27
CA THR A 181 2.56 10.00 13.82
C THR A 181 3.27 8.85 13.12
N THR A 182 4.56 9.03 12.82
CA THR A 182 5.44 7.97 12.35
C THR A 182 6.41 7.57 13.44
N ILE A 183 6.40 6.30 13.82
CA ILE A 183 7.26 5.72 14.86
C ILE A 183 8.21 4.75 14.17
N LYS A 184 9.51 4.99 14.36
CA LYS A 184 10.57 4.10 13.88
C LYS A 184 11.28 3.54 15.11
N PRO A 185 11.23 2.22 15.34
CA PRO A 185 11.92 1.56 16.44
C PRO A 185 13.43 1.51 16.25
#